data_75e21ee4c3da5897c41d6a2fbdb38bc4
#
_entry.id   75e21ee4c3da5897c41d6a2fbdb38bc4
#
_cell.length_a   1.000
_cell.length_b   1.000
_cell.length_c   1.000
_cell.angle_alpha   90.00
_cell.angle_beta   90.00
_cell.angle_gamma   90.00
#
_symmetry.space_group_name_H-M   'P 1'
#
loop_
_entity.id
_entity.type
_entity.pdbx_description
1 polymer ?
#
loop_
_entity_poly.entity_id
_entity_poly.type
_entity_poly.pdbx_seq_one_letter_code
_entity_poly.pdbx_strand_id
1 'polypeptide(L)'
;MSDRELAHPLEILNPQVRARFPMIDRDSQGNPRIYLNTGAGSLTVDTASEAALDAQRRLNPMPGVVAAGEVETAGLHSHVRDLAAEFLHAGNGREISFHPSATAALFNLSYALHGVLRPEDNLVVTDLDHMANVSPWEAVWGEGRGLEVRRAHVTSDGRLDVDHLLSLVDSRTGLLAVTSTSNGTGSLVPLRRTIAAVRERAPHCLVAVDAVHQAPHGILDVRESDCDFLVFSGYKVFGPMQGVLWGKTALLERLRPYRVETNKNEPPWKFEMGMLNNTSLAALGAGLEYLLGLADLVACERDSHQTGAGPVWGRSLTSAGPEAANPDRSSKFRLAMNAIAEYETGLSRSVLEGFRNFDPGRFRVFGISEPSRAGERVPTFAFDVAGLGATETKKRLWEDAGIQIADGNHYSAAVVRHLGRPEGICRASFAHYDNLGTVDRFLEALGRLMNK
;
A
#
# COMPACT_ATOMS: atom_id res chain seq x y z
N MET A 1 -36.31 -6.84 9.00
CA MET A 1 -34.85 -6.95 9.20
C MET A 1 -34.47 -5.78 10.10
N SER A 2 -33.78 -5.99 11.19
CA SER A 2 -33.28 -4.90 12.05
C SER A 2 -32.17 -4.17 11.34
N ASP A 3 -31.91 -2.86 11.64
CA ASP A 3 -30.83 -2.08 11.05
C ASP A 3 -29.44 -2.76 11.22
N ARG A 4 -29.31 -3.66 12.17
CA ARG A 4 -28.12 -4.47 12.42
C ARG A 4 -27.86 -5.56 11.36
N GLU A 5 -28.91 -6.02 10.64
CA GLU A 5 -28.78 -7.03 9.57
C GLU A 5 -28.26 -6.47 8.25
N LEU A 6 -28.14 -5.14 8.12
CA LEU A 6 -27.69 -4.44 6.92
C LEU A 6 -26.31 -3.78 7.09
N ALA A 7 -25.78 -3.70 8.33
CA ALA A 7 -24.50 -3.06 8.59
C ALA A 7 -23.33 -3.94 8.14
N HIS A 8 -22.29 -3.30 7.57
CA HIS A 8 -21.07 -4.02 7.18
C HIS A 8 -20.35 -4.56 8.43
N PRO A 9 -19.78 -5.79 8.41
CA PRO A 9 -19.09 -6.36 9.59
C PRO A 9 -18.06 -5.43 10.22
N LEU A 10 -17.25 -4.72 9.44
CA LEU A 10 -16.26 -3.77 9.96
C LEU A 10 -16.87 -2.51 10.58
N GLU A 11 -18.10 -2.15 10.26
CA GLU A 11 -18.81 -1.08 10.96
C GLU A 11 -19.17 -1.51 12.39
N ILE A 12 -19.65 -2.73 12.55
CA ILE A 12 -19.98 -3.32 13.86
C ILE A 12 -18.70 -3.53 14.69
N LEU A 13 -17.63 -4.03 14.06
CA LEU A 13 -16.33 -4.31 14.68
C LEU A 13 -15.45 -3.06 14.87
N ASN A 14 -15.86 -1.89 14.36
CA ASN A 14 -15.04 -0.68 14.37
C ASN A 14 -14.46 -0.32 15.74
N PRO A 15 -15.21 -0.39 16.88
CA PRO A 15 -14.63 -0.12 18.19
C PRO A 15 -13.50 -1.07 18.57
N GLN A 16 -13.61 -2.35 18.21
CA GLN A 16 -12.58 -3.36 18.46
C GLN A 16 -11.36 -3.15 17.56
N VAL A 17 -11.57 -2.83 16.29
CA VAL A 17 -10.51 -2.48 15.33
C VAL A 17 -9.76 -1.24 15.81
N ARG A 18 -10.45 -0.17 16.18
CA ARG A 18 -9.83 1.08 16.66
C ARG A 18 -8.98 0.87 17.91
N ALA A 19 -9.42 0.02 18.83
CA ALA A 19 -8.69 -0.28 20.07
C ALA A 19 -7.29 -0.89 19.80
N ARG A 20 -7.05 -1.46 18.61
CA ARG A 20 -5.75 -2.00 18.20
C ARG A 20 -4.77 -0.93 17.71
N PHE A 21 -5.19 0.34 17.60
CA PHE A 21 -4.38 1.47 17.15
C PHE A 21 -4.23 2.52 18.26
N PRO A 22 -3.22 2.38 19.16
CA PRO A 22 -3.11 3.20 20.37
C PRO A 22 -3.04 4.71 20.11
N MET A 23 -2.57 5.11 18.93
CA MET A 23 -2.39 6.52 18.55
C MET A 23 -3.50 7.06 17.66
N ILE A 24 -4.67 6.41 17.58
CA ILE A 24 -5.72 6.81 16.63
C ILE A 24 -6.44 8.10 17.04
N ASP A 25 -6.74 8.25 18.33
CA ASP A 25 -7.55 9.36 18.87
C ASP A 25 -6.71 10.49 19.46
N ARG A 26 -5.38 10.30 19.59
CA ARG A 26 -4.49 11.30 20.20
C ARG A 26 -3.16 11.38 19.43
N ASP A 27 -2.58 12.58 19.40
CA ASP A 27 -1.24 12.81 18.88
C ASP A 27 -0.14 12.43 19.92
N SER A 28 1.11 12.64 19.57
CA SER A 28 2.25 12.36 20.44
C SER A 28 2.32 13.25 21.70
N GLN A 29 1.57 14.32 21.74
CA GLN A 29 1.46 15.22 22.90
C GLN A 29 0.20 14.94 23.73
N GLY A 30 -0.63 13.97 23.31
CA GLY A 30 -1.89 13.60 23.96
C GLY A 30 -3.08 14.44 23.55
N ASN A 31 -2.96 15.37 22.59
CA ASN A 31 -4.08 16.15 22.09
C ASN A 31 -5.05 15.28 21.28
N PRO A 32 -6.37 15.49 21.41
CA PRO A 32 -7.33 14.82 20.56
C PRO A 32 -7.08 15.09 19.08
N ARG A 33 -7.17 14.03 18.25
CA ARG A 33 -7.04 14.17 16.81
C ARG A 33 -7.99 13.26 16.03
N ILE A 34 -8.18 13.62 14.76
CA ILE A 34 -8.73 12.77 13.71
C ILE A 34 -7.59 12.54 12.70
N TYR A 35 -7.16 11.28 12.53
CA TYR A 35 -6.02 10.95 11.69
C TYR A 35 -6.47 10.57 10.27
N LEU A 36 -6.45 11.52 9.34
CA LEU A 36 -6.77 11.33 7.93
C LEU A 36 -5.53 11.45 7.03
N ASN A 37 -4.43 10.86 7.47
CA ASN A 37 -3.15 10.93 6.76
C ASN A 37 -2.54 9.53 6.48
N THR A 38 -3.38 8.51 6.35
CA THR A 38 -2.94 7.13 6.03
C THR A 38 -2.20 7.04 4.71
N GLY A 39 -2.54 7.93 3.76
CA GLY A 39 -1.81 8.07 2.50
C GLY A 39 -0.32 8.43 2.66
N ALA A 40 0.10 9.07 3.76
CA ALA A 40 1.50 9.27 4.11
C ALA A 40 2.07 8.09 4.90
N GLY A 41 1.27 7.47 5.78
CA GLY A 41 1.59 6.27 6.54
C GLY A 41 0.40 5.84 7.37
N SER A 42 0.10 4.54 7.41
CA SER A 42 -0.92 3.99 8.31
C SER A 42 -0.48 4.12 9.77
N LEU A 43 -1.44 4.12 10.68
CA LEU A 43 -1.10 3.95 12.09
C LEU A 43 -0.58 2.53 12.32
N THR A 44 0.35 2.41 13.26
CA THR A 44 0.93 1.12 13.63
C THR A 44 -0.01 0.40 14.59
N VAL A 45 -0.29 -0.87 14.33
CA VAL A 45 -1.06 -1.72 15.25
C VAL A 45 -0.23 -2.03 16.50
N ASP A 46 -0.90 -2.16 17.66
CA ASP A 46 -0.26 -2.42 18.95
C ASP A 46 0.71 -3.58 18.93
N THR A 47 0.28 -4.75 18.39
CA THR A 47 1.12 -5.96 18.29
C THR A 47 2.36 -5.77 17.46
N ALA A 48 2.36 -4.90 16.46
CA ALA A 48 3.56 -4.62 15.67
C ALA A 48 4.61 -3.87 16.52
N SER A 49 4.18 -2.94 17.37
CA SER A 49 5.07 -2.24 18.30
C SER A 49 5.63 -3.18 19.37
N GLU A 50 4.79 -4.07 19.92
CA GLU A 50 5.18 -5.07 20.90
C GLU A 50 6.19 -6.08 20.33
N ALA A 51 5.92 -6.61 19.12
CA ALA A 51 6.82 -7.53 18.42
C ALA A 51 8.17 -6.88 18.09
N ALA A 52 8.18 -5.60 17.71
CA ALA A 52 9.42 -4.85 17.50
C ALA A 52 10.26 -4.78 18.77
N LEU A 53 9.64 -4.43 19.91
CA LEU A 53 10.32 -4.30 21.19
C LEU A 53 10.85 -5.66 21.67
N ASP A 54 10.09 -6.72 21.54
CA ASP A 54 10.49 -8.07 21.90
C ASP A 54 11.68 -8.54 21.05
N ALA A 55 11.59 -8.40 19.73
CA ALA A 55 12.67 -8.75 18.81
C ALA A 55 13.96 -7.95 19.11
N GLN A 56 13.85 -6.64 19.40
CA GLN A 56 14.99 -5.80 19.75
C GLN A 56 15.70 -6.30 21.03
N ARG A 57 14.97 -6.87 21.96
CA ARG A 57 15.53 -7.41 23.22
C ARG A 57 16.16 -8.80 23.07
N ARG A 58 15.60 -9.64 22.19
CA ARG A 58 15.95 -11.07 22.14
C ARG A 58 16.68 -11.51 20.88
N LEU A 59 16.44 -10.87 19.73
CA LEU A 59 16.88 -11.35 18.42
C LEU A 59 18.00 -10.48 17.83
N ASN A 60 19.14 -10.43 18.52
CA ASN A 60 20.31 -9.69 18.02
C ASN A 60 21.21 -10.49 17.07
N PRO A 61 21.32 -11.85 17.17
CA PRO A 61 22.29 -12.58 16.36
C PRO A 61 21.82 -12.74 14.92
N MET A 62 22.79 -13.10 14.08
CA MET A 62 22.51 -13.57 12.73
C MET A 62 21.68 -14.87 12.76
N PRO A 63 20.88 -15.14 11.71
CA PRO A 63 20.21 -16.43 11.60
C PRO A 63 21.22 -17.57 11.55
N GLY A 64 20.94 -18.66 12.24
CA GLY A 64 21.79 -19.82 12.34
C GLY A 64 21.02 -21.06 12.80
N VAL A 65 21.74 -22.12 13.15
CA VAL A 65 21.15 -23.43 13.47
C VAL A 65 21.62 -23.99 14.81
N VAL A 66 22.45 -23.26 15.57
CA VAL A 66 23.09 -23.78 16.77
C VAL A 66 22.53 -23.13 18.04
N ALA A 67 22.73 -21.83 18.19
CA ALA A 67 22.24 -21.14 19.37
C ALA A 67 20.75 -20.80 19.26
N ALA A 68 20.02 -20.83 20.37
CA ALA A 68 18.56 -20.59 20.38
C ALA A 68 18.18 -19.29 19.67
N GLY A 69 18.87 -18.17 19.96
CA GLY A 69 18.59 -16.88 19.33
C GLY A 69 18.88 -16.86 17.83
N GLU A 70 19.84 -17.66 17.33
CA GLU A 70 20.10 -17.83 15.89
C GLU A 70 18.95 -18.59 15.21
N VAL A 71 18.47 -19.67 15.85
CA VAL A 71 17.35 -20.46 15.35
C VAL A 71 16.07 -19.65 15.33
N GLU A 72 15.80 -18.90 16.39
CA GLU A 72 14.64 -18.00 16.46
C GLU A 72 14.72 -16.91 15.37
N THR A 73 15.89 -16.32 15.13
CA THR A 73 16.10 -15.34 14.06
C THR A 73 15.85 -15.95 12.67
N ALA A 74 16.35 -17.16 12.42
CA ALA A 74 16.10 -17.86 11.17
C ALA A 74 14.61 -18.19 10.99
N GLY A 75 13.93 -18.60 12.06
CA GLY A 75 12.48 -18.83 12.10
C GLY A 75 11.68 -17.57 11.78
N LEU A 76 12.04 -16.43 12.41
CA LEU A 76 11.41 -15.14 12.10
C LEU A 76 11.54 -14.77 10.62
N HIS A 77 12.75 -14.89 10.04
CA HIS A 77 12.97 -14.55 8.63
C HIS A 77 12.12 -15.42 7.69
N SER A 78 12.03 -16.73 7.96
CA SER A 78 11.21 -17.64 7.16
C SER A 78 9.73 -17.31 7.31
N HIS A 79 9.24 -17.19 8.54
CA HIS A 79 7.84 -16.93 8.84
C HIS A 79 7.32 -15.65 8.19
N VAL A 80 8.06 -14.55 8.30
CA VAL A 80 7.62 -13.27 7.72
C VAL A 80 7.65 -13.30 6.19
N ARG A 81 8.59 -14.05 5.57
CA ARG A 81 8.57 -14.27 4.11
C ARG A 81 7.33 -15.03 3.66
N ASP A 82 6.98 -16.10 4.40
CA ASP A 82 5.80 -16.89 4.07
C ASP A 82 4.52 -16.09 4.24
N LEU A 83 4.39 -15.30 5.32
CA LEU A 83 3.28 -14.37 5.49
C LEU A 83 3.18 -13.35 4.34
N ALA A 84 4.30 -12.75 3.93
CA ALA A 84 4.31 -11.79 2.83
C ALA A 84 3.96 -12.47 1.49
N ALA A 85 4.43 -13.69 1.25
CA ALA A 85 4.08 -14.46 0.06
C ALA A 85 2.58 -14.80 0.03
N GLU A 86 2.03 -15.25 1.15
CA GLU A 86 0.61 -15.58 1.28
C GLU A 86 -0.29 -14.34 1.15
N PHE A 87 0.14 -13.18 1.69
CA PHE A 87 -0.54 -11.90 1.53
C PHE A 87 -0.63 -11.46 0.07
N LEU A 88 0.41 -11.75 -0.73
CA LEU A 88 0.48 -11.43 -2.16
C LEU A 88 -0.07 -12.55 -3.06
N HIS A 89 -0.52 -13.69 -2.51
CA HIS A 89 -0.86 -14.89 -3.26
C HIS A 89 0.29 -15.41 -4.14
N ALA A 90 1.53 -15.21 -3.68
CA ALA A 90 2.74 -15.67 -4.34
C ALA A 90 2.93 -17.21 -4.22
N GLY A 91 3.95 -17.73 -4.88
CA GLY A 91 4.25 -19.17 -4.87
C GLY A 91 4.81 -19.65 -3.53
N ASN A 92 5.77 -18.91 -2.98
CA ASN A 92 6.44 -19.23 -1.71
C ASN A 92 7.32 -18.06 -1.26
N GLY A 93 7.86 -18.14 -0.03
CA GLY A 93 8.71 -17.11 0.55
C GLY A 93 10.03 -16.82 -0.19
N ARG A 94 10.51 -17.71 -1.06
CA ARG A 94 11.73 -17.45 -1.87
C ARG A 94 11.53 -16.37 -2.92
N GLU A 95 10.29 -16.03 -3.24
CA GLU A 95 9.91 -14.94 -4.14
C GLU A 95 9.93 -13.57 -3.46
N ILE A 96 10.14 -13.52 -2.13
CA ILE A 96 10.09 -12.33 -1.30
C ILE A 96 11.49 -11.91 -0.86
N SER A 97 11.86 -10.65 -1.08
CA SER A 97 13.06 -10.03 -0.51
C SER A 97 12.73 -8.76 0.29
N PHE A 98 13.51 -8.52 1.34
CA PHE A 98 13.31 -7.39 2.24
C PHE A 98 14.33 -6.29 1.99
N HIS A 99 13.86 -5.05 2.03
CA HIS A 99 14.65 -3.86 1.76
C HIS A 99 14.35 -2.77 2.80
N PRO A 100 15.23 -1.79 3.00
CA PRO A 100 14.98 -0.68 3.92
C PRO A 100 13.71 0.12 3.60
N SER A 101 13.31 0.17 2.32
CA SER A 101 12.09 0.81 1.83
C SER A 101 11.70 0.27 0.45
N ALA A 102 10.47 0.51 0.00
CA ALA A 102 10.05 0.21 -1.38
C ALA A 102 10.91 0.98 -2.40
N THR A 103 11.30 2.22 -2.11
CA THR A 103 12.21 3.00 -2.94
C THR A 103 13.55 2.30 -3.12
N ALA A 104 14.15 1.80 -2.02
CA ALA A 104 15.40 1.03 -2.10
C ALA A 104 15.22 -0.28 -2.87
N ALA A 105 14.07 -0.95 -2.73
CA ALA A 105 13.73 -2.15 -3.48
C ALA A 105 13.67 -1.87 -5.00
N LEU A 106 13.01 -0.78 -5.40
CA LEU A 106 12.88 -0.39 -6.81
C LEU A 106 14.23 0.02 -7.42
N PHE A 107 15.08 0.74 -6.68
CA PHE A 107 16.45 1.02 -7.14
C PHE A 107 17.25 -0.27 -7.29
N ASN A 108 17.19 -1.18 -6.31
CA ASN A 108 17.88 -2.46 -6.40
C ASN A 108 17.39 -3.30 -7.60
N LEU A 109 16.06 -3.34 -7.81
CA LEU A 109 15.45 -4.01 -8.96
C LEU A 109 15.93 -3.39 -10.28
N SER A 110 15.98 -2.05 -10.38
CA SER A 110 16.43 -1.37 -11.59
C SER A 110 17.87 -1.74 -11.96
N TYR A 111 18.76 -1.82 -10.98
CA TYR A 111 20.12 -2.31 -11.19
C TYR A 111 20.17 -3.81 -11.54
N ALA A 112 19.32 -4.62 -10.92
CA ALA A 112 19.30 -6.07 -11.12
C ALA A 112 18.90 -6.48 -12.53
N LEU A 113 18.15 -5.65 -13.26
CA LEU A 113 17.73 -5.88 -14.65
C LEU A 113 18.88 -5.77 -15.67
N HIS A 114 20.09 -5.40 -15.21
CA HIS A 114 21.28 -5.38 -16.06
C HIS A 114 21.53 -6.74 -16.71
N GLY A 115 21.62 -6.76 -18.04
CA GLY A 115 21.77 -7.99 -18.82
C GLY A 115 20.46 -8.72 -19.15
N VAL A 116 19.31 -8.13 -18.75
CA VAL A 116 17.97 -8.57 -19.15
C VAL A 116 17.35 -7.59 -20.15
N LEU A 117 17.39 -6.30 -19.84
CA LEU A 117 17.01 -5.26 -20.80
C LEU A 117 18.13 -5.08 -21.84
N ARG A 118 17.75 -4.90 -23.09
CA ARG A 118 18.65 -4.76 -24.25
C ARG A 118 18.89 -3.28 -24.54
N PRO A 119 20.00 -2.93 -25.20
CA PRO A 119 20.29 -1.54 -25.55
C PRO A 119 19.26 -0.86 -26.45
N GLU A 120 18.53 -1.63 -27.26
CA GLU A 120 17.48 -1.16 -28.15
C GLU A 120 16.09 -1.05 -27.49
N ASP A 121 15.93 -1.54 -26.26
CA ASP A 121 14.67 -1.47 -25.56
C ASP A 121 14.34 -0.03 -25.15
N ASN A 122 13.05 0.24 -25.01
CA ASN A 122 12.53 1.41 -24.32
C ASN A 122 11.76 1.00 -23.04
N LEU A 123 11.59 1.95 -22.14
CA LEU A 123 10.83 1.76 -20.92
C LEU A 123 9.63 2.70 -20.92
N VAL A 124 8.54 2.25 -20.33
CA VAL A 124 7.37 3.08 -20.08
C VAL A 124 7.17 3.23 -18.57
N VAL A 125 7.10 4.48 -18.11
CA VAL A 125 6.74 4.86 -16.74
C VAL A 125 5.49 5.73 -16.77
N THR A 126 4.86 6.02 -15.63
CA THR A 126 3.66 6.86 -15.64
C THR A 126 3.81 8.13 -14.80
N ASP A 127 3.16 9.20 -15.24
CA ASP A 127 3.03 10.42 -14.45
C ASP A 127 2.10 10.27 -13.24
N LEU A 128 1.34 9.14 -13.18
CA LEU A 128 0.50 8.80 -12.04
C LEU A 128 1.29 8.28 -10.85
N ASP A 129 2.49 7.74 -11.10
CA ASP A 129 3.30 7.05 -10.12
C ASP A 129 3.90 7.97 -9.04
N HIS A 130 4.11 7.39 -7.87
CA HIS A 130 5.07 7.93 -6.90
C HIS A 130 6.46 7.95 -7.53
N MET A 131 7.25 9.00 -7.29
CA MET A 131 8.58 9.17 -7.89
C MET A 131 9.54 8.01 -7.58
N ALA A 132 9.30 7.23 -6.54
CA ALA A 132 10.05 6.00 -6.25
C ALA A 132 9.94 4.95 -7.36
N ASN A 133 8.84 4.94 -8.12
CA ASN A 133 8.64 4.03 -9.26
C ASN A 133 8.90 4.71 -10.63
N VAL A 134 9.50 5.88 -10.64
CA VAL A 134 9.89 6.62 -11.85
C VAL A 134 11.39 6.85 -11.85
N SER A 135 11.91 7.50 -10.81
CA SER A 135 13.32 7.94 -10.75
C SER A 135 14.34 6.81 -10.90
N PRO A 136 14.16 5.58 -10.36
CA PRO A 136 15.11 4.50 -10.58
C PRO A 136 15.27 4.12 -12.06
N TRP A 137 14.18 4.14 -12.81
CA TRP A 137 14.17 3.79 -14.23
C TRP A 137 14.83 4.88 -15.08
N GLU A 138 14.53 6.14 -14.80
CA GLU A 138 15.14 7.27 -15.48
C GLU A 138 16.63 7.38 -15.18
N ALA A 139 17.03 7.33 -13.92
CA ALA A 139 18.43 7.49 -13.52
C ALA A 139 19.31 6.34 -14.01
N VAL A 140 18.85 5.09 -13.85
CA VAL A 140 19.67 3.90 -14.18
C VAL A 140 19.65 3.60 -15.68
N TRP A 141 18.50 3.67 -16.32
CA TRP A 141 18.33 3.24 -17.71
C TRP A 141 18.27 4.40 -18.68
N GLY A 142 17.60 5.50 -18.35
CA GLY A 142 17.57 6.71 -19.17
C GLY A 142 18.92 7.41 -19.17
N GLU A 143 19.27 8.08 -18.09
CA GLU A 143 20.51 8.86 -17.97
C GLU A 143 21.75 7.97 -17.94
N GLY A 144 21.71 6.87 -17.20
CA GLY A 144 22.86 6.00 -16.99
C GLY A 144 23.23 5.14 -18.20
N ARG A 145 22.25 4.80 -19.08
CA ARG A 145 22.46 3.86 -20.21
C ARG A 145 21.92 4.34 -21.55
N GLY A 146 21.24 5.49 -21.57
CA GLY A 146 20.75 6.11 -22.81
C GLY A 146 19.54 5.43 -23.44
N LEU A 147 18.80 4.59 -22.69
CA LEU A 147 17.55 4.03 -23.16
C LEU A 147 16.45 5.10 -23.16
N GLU A 148 15.54 5.00 -24.12
CA GLU A 148 14.38 5.86 -24.17
C GLU A 148 13.41 5.52 -23.02
N VAL A 149 13.12 6.50 -22.14
CA VAL A 149 12.11 6.37 -21.10
C VAL A 149 10.91 7.25 -21.45
N ARG A 150 9.80 6.62 -21.74
CA ARG A 150 8.54 7.25 -22.15
C ARG A 150 7.62 7.41 -20.96
N ARG A 151 6.94 8.57 -20.85
CA ARG A 151 6.03 8.86 -19.75
C ARG A 151 4.57 8.85 -20.21
N ALA A 152 3.78 7.96 -19.65
CA ALA A 152 2.34 7.95 -19.84
C ALA A 152 1.69 9.05 -18.98
N HIS A 153 0.87 9.90 -19.61
CA HIS A 153 0.21 11.01 -18.96
C HIS A 153 -0.98 10.56 -18.09
N VAL A 154 -1.46 11.49 -17.31
CA VAL A 154 -2.73 11.36 -16.56
C VAL A 154 -3.84 12.13 -17.27
N THR A 155 -5.08 11.73 -17.06
CA THR A 155 -6.27 12.44 -17.50
C THR A 155 -6.44 13.77 -16.76
N SER A 156 -7.28 14.67 -17.26
CA SER A 156 -7.49 16.01 -16.66
C SER A 156 -8.01 15.98 -15.22
N ASP A 157 -8.55 14.84 -14.78
CA ASP A 157 -9.00 14.60 -13.42
C ASP A 157 -7.98 13.82 -12.56
N GLY A 158 -6.81 13.44 -13.12
CA GLY A 158 -5.71 12.82 -12.37
C GLY A 158 -5.81 11.30 -12.25
N ARG A 159 -6.39 10.61 -13.24
CA ARG A 159 -6.32 9.15 -13.42
C ARG A 159 -5.28 8.79 -14.47
N LEU A 160 -4.84 7.54 -14.51
CA LEU A 160 -3.99 7.06 -15.60
C LEU A 160 -4.74 7.15 -16.94
N ASP A 161 -4.13 7.78 -17.92
CA ASP A 161 -4.57 7.69 -19.31
C ASP A 161 -4.03 6.38 -19.92
N VAL A 162 -4.86 5.34 -19.85
CA VAL A 162 -4.48 3.99 -20.33
C VAL A 162 -4.31 3.98 -21.85
N ASP A 163 -5.09 4.73 -22.58
CA ASP A 163 -4.99 4.80 -24.06
C ASP A 163 -3.66 5.46 -24.45
N HIS A 164 -3.29 6.55 -23.78
CA HIS A 164 -1.99 7.17 -23.99
C HIS A 164 -0.85 6.21 -23.59
N LEU A 165 -0.94 5.52 -22.43
CA LEU A 165 0.05 4.52 -22.04
C LEU A 165 0.24 3.48 -23.14
N LEU A 166 -0.86 2.92 -23.66
CA LEU A 166 -0.81 1.91 -24.72
C LEU A 166 -0.27 2.44 -26.05
N SER A 167 -0.40 3.74 -26.34
CA SER A 167 0.18 4.37 -27.52
C SER A 167 1.71 4.47 -27.45
N LEU A 168 2.28 4.43 -26.23
CA LEU A 168 3.73 4.48 -25.98
C LEU A 168 4.40 3.10 -26.02
N VAL A 169 3.61 2.01 -26.01
CA VAL A 169 4.10 0.63 -26.03
C VAL A 169 4.29 0.14 -27.46
N ASP A 170 5.49 -0.29 -27.78
CA ASP A 170 5.85 -0.91 -29.07
C ASP A 170 6.60 -2.23 -28.86
N SER A 171 6.99 -2.90 -29.96
CA SER A 171 7.71 -4.18 -29.92
C SER A 171 9.09 -4.12 -29.27
N ARG A 172 9.61 -2.92 -28.94
CA ARG A 172 10.88 -2.71 -28.22
C ARG A 172 10.66 -2.39 -26.74
N THR A 173 9.41 -2.30 -26.29
CA THR A 173 9.15 -1.98 -24.87
C THR A 173 9.59 -3.14 -24.00
N GLY A 174 10.69 -2.95 -23.26
CA GLY A 174 11.29 -3.96 -22.39
C GLY A 174 10.80 -3.93 -20.96
N LEU A 175 10.28 -2.78 -20.49
CA LEU A 175 9.74 -2.61 -19.15
C LEU A 175 8.57 -1.62 -19.11
N LEU A 176 7.52 -1.99 -18.38
CA LEU A 176 6.50 -1.09 -17.88
C LEU A 176 6.63 -0.99 -16.34
N ALA A 177 6.81 0.23 -15.81
CA ALA A 177 6.67 0.51 -14.39
C ALA A 177 5.37 1.28 -14.15
N VAL A 178 4.49 0.75 -13.31
CA VAL A 178 3.13 1.31 -13.10
C VAL A 178 2.67 1.12 -11.67
N THR A 179 2.04 2.14 -11.10
CA THR A 179 1.39 1.99 -9.78
C THR A 179 0.06 1.24 -9.90
N SER A 180 -0.31 0.50 -8.87
CA SER A 180 -1.64 -0.10 -8.76
C SER A 180 -2.71 0.91 -8.37
N THR A 181 -2.31 1.96 -7.65
CA THR A 181 -3.21 2.98 -7.12
C THR A 181 -2.48 4.30 -6.98
N SER A 182 -3.07 5.38 -7.46
CA SER A 182 -2.52 6.72 -7.29
C SER A 182 -2.44 7.10 -5.80
N ASN A 183 -1.24 7.31 -5.31
CA ASN A 183 -1.05 7.85 -3.96
C ASN A 183 -1.42 9.34 -3.86
N GLY A 184 -1.56 10.03 -4.99
CA GLY A 184 -2.05 11.41 -5.07
C GLY A 184 -3.57 11.48 -5.00
N THR A 185 -4.29 10.80 -5.91
CA THR A 185 -5.74 10.94 -6.09
C THR A 185 -6.57 9.78 -5.54
N GLY A 186 -5.94 8.66 -5.15
CA GLY A 186 -6.61 7.45 -4.69
C GLY A 186 -7.21 6.57 -5.79
N SER A 187 -7.13 6.98 -7.06
CA SER A 187 -7.72 6.24 -8.19
C SER A 187 -7.00 4.92 -8.43
N LEU A 188 -7.76 3.82 -8.59
CA LEU A 188 -7.23 2.50 -8.94
C LEU A 188 -6.84 2.44 -10.42
N VAL A 189 -5.77 1.72 -10.73
CA VAL A 189 -5.39 1.38 -12.09
C VAL A 189 -5.95 -0.01 -12.43
N PRO A 190 -6.61 -0.20 -13.58
CA PRO A 190 -7.11 -1.52 -13.99
C PRO A 190 -5.95 -2.41 -14.46
N LEU A 191 -5.08 -2.83 -13.52
CA LEU A 191 -3.79 -3.48 -13.79
C LEU A 191 -3.91 -4.67 -14.73
N ARG A 192 -4.79 -5.64 -14.41
CA ARG A 192 -4.94 -6.87 -15.21
C ARG A 192 -5.22 -6.56 -16.69
N ARG A 193 -6.17 -5.64 -16.95
CA ARG A 193 -6.51 -5.22 -18.31
C ARG A 193 -5.36 -4.48 -18.99
N THR A 194 -4.72 -3.58 -18.25
CA THR A 194 -3.59 -2.78 -18.77
C THR A 194 -2.40 -3.69 -19.10
N ILE A 195 -2.02 -4.60 -18.21
CA ILE A 195 -0.92 -5.53 -18.42
C ILE A 195 -1.19 -6.47 -19.60
N ALA A 196 -2.40 -7.01 -19.70
CA ALA A 196 -2.80 -7.86 -20.85
C ALA A 196 -2.63 -7.12 -22.17
N ALA A 197 -3.12 -5.88 -22.27
CA ALA A 197 -3.01 -5.06 -23.48
C ALA A 197 -1.55 -4.66 -23.81
N VAL A 198 -0.70 -4.49 -22.79
CA VAL A 198 0.75 -4.27 -22.99
C VAL A 198 1.43 -5.53 -23.53
N ARG A 199 1.10 -6.71 -22.99
CA ARG A 199 1.68 -7.98 -23.45
C ARG A 199 1.24 -8.36 -24.87
N GLU A 200 0.07 -7.94 -25.33
CA GLU A 200 -0.35 -8.09 -26.73
C GLU A 200 0.58 -7.33 -27.69
N ARG A 201 1.10 -6.15 -27.28
CA ARG A 201 1.99 -5.30 -28.11
C ARG A 201 3.46 -5.64 -27.93
N ALA A 202 3.84 -6.01 -26.72
CA ALA A 202 5.21 -6.30 -26.30
C ALA A 202 5.24 -7.56 -25.40
N PRO A 203 5.19 -8.77 -25.96
CA PRO A 203 5.09 -10.02 -25.18
C PRO A 203 6.25 -10.27 -24.21
N HIS A 204 7.41 -9.66 -24.46
CA HIS A 204 8.60 -9.76 -23.60
C HIS A 204 8.71 -8.63 -22.56
N CYS A 205 7.80 -7.67 -22.59
CA CYS A 205 7.80 -6.54 -21.67
C CYS A 205 7.67 -7.05 -20.23
N LEU A 206 8.63 -6.69 -19.39
CA LEU A 206 8.56 -6.92 -17.95
C LEU A 206 7.66 -5.86 -17.31
N VAL A 207 6.92 -6.25 -16.27
CA VAL A 207 6.00 -5.35 -15.58
C VAL A 207 6.34 -5.27 -14.10
N ALA A 208 6.76 -4.07 -13.66
CA ALA A 208 7.02 -3.74 -12.26
C ALA A 208 5.86 -2.91 -11.69
N VAL A 209 5.21 -3.42 -10.64
CA VAL A 209 4.05 -2.78 -10.00
C VAL A 209 4.44 -2.18 -8.66
N ASP A 210 4.18 -0.87 -8.48
CA ASP A 210 4.17 -0.24 -7.16
C ASP A 210 2.78 -0.38 -6.55
N ALA A 211 2.66 -1.26 -5.54
CA ALA A 211 1.43 -1.50 -4.81
C ALA A 211 1.44 -0.89 -3.39
N VAL A 212 2.38 -0.02 -3.09
CA VAL A 212 2.55 0.58 -1.74
C VAL A 212 1.27 1.25 -1.27
N HIS A 213 0.56 1.96 -2.13
CA HIS A 213 -0.66 2.67 -1.73
C HIS A 213 -1.90 1.77 -1.70
N GLN A 214 -1.94 0.69 -2.47
CA GLN A 214 -3.04 -0.28 -2.46
C GLN A 214 -2.96 -1.26 -1.28
N ALA A 215 -1.76 -1.58 -0.82
CA ALA A 215 -1.51 -2.66 0.14
C ALA A 215 -2.41 -2.66 1.40
N PRO A 216 -2.76 -1.52 2.03
CA PRO A 216 -3.68 -1.52 3.18
C PRO A 216 -5.16 -1.55 2.79
N HIS A 217 -5.53 -1.39 1.52
CA HIS A 217 -6.88 -1.06 1.07
C HIS A 217 -7.58 -2.15 0.25
N GLY A 218 -6.87 -3.21 -0.14
CA GLY A 218 -7.48 -4.26 -0.97
C GLY A 218 -6.51 -5.37 -1.32
N ILE A 219 -7.04 -6.39 -1.99
CA ILE A 219 -6.26 -7.57 -2.37
C ILE A 219 -5.12 -7.20 -3.31
N LEU A 220 -3.96 -7.77 -3.02
CA LEU A 220 -2.81 -7.83 -3.91
C LEU A 220 -2.64 -9.28 -4.38
N ASP A 221 -2.98 -9.56 -5.62
CA ASP A 221 -2.84 -10.89 -6.21
C ASP A 221 -1.88 -10.85 -7.40
N VAL A 222 -0.66 -11.34 -7.17
CA VAL A 222 0.40 -11.31 -8.18
C VAL A 222 0.15 -12.29 -9.33
N ARG A 223 -0.68 -13.31 -9.11
CA ARG A 223 -1.07 -14.27 -10.16
C ARG A 223 -2.15 -13.69 -11.03
N GLU A 224 -3.14 -13.03 -10.43
CA GLU A 224 -4.26 -12.42 -11.16
C GLU A 224 -3.81 -11.19 -11.97
N SER A 225 -2.92 -10.38 -11.42
CA SER A 225 -2.39 -9.20 -12.11
C SER A 225 -1.44 -9.52 -13.26
N ASP A 226 -0.81 -10.71 -13.24
CA ASP A 226 0.25 -11.15 -14.17
C ASP A 226 1.44 -10.18 -14.26
N CYS A 227 1.72 -9.43 -13.19
CA CYS A 227 2.95 -8.65 -13.10
C CYS A 227 4.19 -9.55 -12.90
N ASP A 228 5.37 -9.01 -13.14
CA ASP A 228 6.63 -9.74 -12.98
C ASP A 228 7.33 -9.41 -11.67
N PHE A 229 7.12 -8.18 -11.18
CA PHE A 229 7.60 -7.67 -9.91
C PHE A 229 6.52 -6.83 -9.25
N LEU A 230 6.47 -6.88 -7.92
CA LEU A 230 5.57 -6.05 -7.12
C LEU A 230 6.29 -5.59 -5.86
N VAL A 231 6.13 -4.31 -5.51
CA VAL A 231 6.63 -3.77 -4.24
C VAL A 231 5.50 -3.25 -3.36
N PHE A 232 5.65 -3.44 -2.04
CA PHE A 232 4.86 -2.73 -1.04
C PHE A 232 5.72 -2.33 0.16
N SER A 233 5.15 -1.59 1.10
CA SER A 233 5.83 -1.13 2.32
C SER A 233 5.05 -1.51 3.57
N GLY A 234 5.74 -2.04 4.59
CA GLY A 234 5.15 -2.44 5.86
C GLY A 234 4.46 -1.29 6.60
N TYR A 235 4.99 -0.06 6.54
CA TYR A 235 4.38 1.10 7.21
C TYR A 235 3.03 1.53 6.62
N LYS A 236 2.65 0.98 5.47
CA LYS A 236 1.30 1.11 4.93
C LYS A 236 0.37 0.00 5.41
N VAL A 237 0.93 -1.16 5.77
CA VAL A 237 0.18 -2.34 6.23
C VAL A 237 0.30 -2.46 7.76
N PHE A 238 0.06 -1.34 8.45
CA PHE A 238 -0.04 -1.21 9.91
C PHE A 238 1.22 -1.62 10.69
N GLY A 239 2.37 -1.73 10.00
CA GLY A 239 3.66 -2.19 10.52
C GLY A 239 4.77 -1.13 10.40
N PRO A 240 6.03 -1.57 10.25
CA PRO A 240 7.22 -0.72 10.27
C PRO A 240 7.60 -0.17 8.89
N MET A 241 8.58 0.72 8.86
CA MET A 241 9.26 1.11 7.63
C MET A 241 10.12 -0.06 7.13
N GLN A 242 9.54 -0.89 6.28
CA GLN A 242 10.16 -2.05 5.65
C GLN A 242 9.65 -2.16 4.22
N GLY A 243 10.56 -2.21 3.25
CA GLY A 243 10.21 -2.51 1.85
C GLY A 243 10.14 -4.02 1.62
N VAL A 244 9.15 -4.44 0.85
CA VAL A 244 8.98 -5.83 0.41
C VAL A 244 8.94 -5.85 -1.11
N LEU A 245 9.81 -6.64 -1.71
CA LEU A 245 9.81 -6.91 -3.15
C LEU A 245 9.46 -8.37 -3.38
N TRP A 246 8.43 -8.59 -4.18
CA TRP A 246 8.11 -9.87 -4.79
C TRP A 246 8.56 -9.88 -6.26
N GLY A 247 8.97 -11.05 -6.75
CA GLY A 247 9.24 -11.27 -8.17
C GLY A 247 9.03 -12.74 -8.56
N LYS A 248 8.68 -12.96 -9.84
CA LYS A 248 8.56 -14.33 -10.38
C LYS A 248 9.87 -15.09 -10.22
N THR A 249 9.84 -16.30 -9.66
CA THR A 249 11.03 -17.13 -9.35
C THR A 249 12.01 -17.20 -10.53
N ALA A 250 11.53 -17.53 -11.73
CA ALA A 250 12.39 -17.67 -12.91
C ALA A 250 13.11 -16.37 -13.31
N LEU A 251 12.51 -15.22 -13.04
CA LEU A 251 13.13 -13.92 -13.24
C LEU A 251 14.15 -13.63 -12.14
N LEU A 252 13.77 -13.82 -10.88
CA LEU A 252 14.66 -13.61 -9.75
C LEU A 252 15.95 -14.44 -9.88
N GLU A 253 15.88 -15.67 -10.37
CA GLU A 253 17.06 -16.53 -10.60
C GLU A 253 18.01 -15.95 -11.65
N ARG A 254 17.49 -15.32 -12.70
CA ARG A 254 18.28 -14.74 -13.80
C ARG A 254 18.89 -13.38 -13.47
N LEU A 255 18.25 -12.60 -12.63
CA LEU A 255 18.65 -11.23 -12.29
C LEU A 255 20.00 -11.19 -11.56
N ARG A 256 20.73 -10.08 -11.72
CA ARG A 256 22.06 -9.85 -11.14
C ARG A 256 22.10 -8.57 -10.31
N PRO A 257 21.48 -8.58 -9.11
CA PRO A 257 21.51 -7.42 -8.21
C PRO A 257 22.95 -7.16 -7.71
N TYR A 258 23.20 -5.96 -7.23
CA TYR A 258 24.42 -5.69 -6.48
C TYR A 258 24.41 -6.49 -5.18
N ARG A 259 25.49 -7.24 -4.92
CA ARG A 259 25.70 -7.99 -3.70
C ARG A 259 27.18 -8.02 -3.33
N VAL A 260 27.47 -8.19 -2.05
CA VAL A 260 28.83 -8.52 -1.61
C VAL A 260 29.18 -9.96 -2.01
N GLU A 261 30.44 -10.22 -2.30
CA GLU A 261 30.91 -11.52 -2.81
C GLU A 261 30.49 -12.72 -1.93
N THR A 262 30.54 -12.53 -0.62
CA THR A 262 30.22 -13.57 0.37
C THR A 262 28.73 -13.83 0.55
N ASN A 263 27.84 -12.98 0.02
CA ASN A 263 26.40 -13.20 0.11
C ASN A 263 25.96 -14.34 -0.82
N LYS A 264 24.94 -15.11 -0.42
CA LYS A 264 24.38 -16.19 -1.24
C LYS A 264 23.91 -15.65 -2.59
N ASN A 265 24.26 -16.36 -3.68
CA ASN A 265 23.89 -15.96 -5.04
C ASN A 265 22.58 -16.62 -5.50
N GLU A 266 21.62 -16.73 -4.63
CA GLU A 266 20.30 -17.29 -4.90
C GLU A 266 19.18 -16.41 -4.29
N PRO A 267 17.97 -16.36 -4.90
CA PRO A 267 16.84 -15.67 -4.30
C PRO A 267 16.44 -16.32 -2.96
N PRO A 268 15.97 -15.52 -2.01
CA PRO A 268 15.86 -14.06 -2.03
C PRO A 268 17.15 -13.35 -1.62
N TRP A 269 18.10 -14.05 -1.02
CA TRP A 269 19.28 -13.48 -0.32
C TRP A 269 20.15 -12.59 -1.22
N LYS A 270 20.29 -12.90 -2.51
CA LYS A 270 21.10 -12.07 -3.41
C LYS A 270 20.55 -10.64 -3.60
N PHE A 271 19.26 -10.42 -3.31
CA PHE A 271 18.61 -9.10 -3.38
C PHE A 271 18.73 -8.32 -2.07
N GLU A 272 19.12 -8.95 -0.98
CA GLU A 272 19.17 -8.37 0.36
C GLU A 272 20.59 -7.90 0.66
N MET A 273 20.76 -6.58 0.77
CA MET A 273 22.07 -5.98 1.04
C MET A 273 22.31 -5.87 2.54
N GLY A 274 23.23 -6.70 3.04
CA GLY A 274 23.60 -6.73 4.45
C GLY A 274 22.64 -7.55 5.32
N MET A 275 22.71 -7.32 6.63
CA MET A 275 21.85 -7.99 7.60
C MET A 275 20.44 -7.41 7.57
N LEU A 276 19.44 -8.28 7.68
CA LEU A 276 18.06 -7.86 7.81
C LEU A 276 17.81 -7.25 9.21
N ASN A 277 16.89 -6.28 9.25
CA ASN A 277 16.47 -5.68 10.51
C ASN A 277 15.40 -6.55 11.17
N ASN A 278 15.81 -7.37 12.16
CA ASN A 278 14.93 -8.29 12.88
C ASN A 278 13.76 -7.57 13.57
N THR A 279 13.99 -6.38 14.11
CA THR A 279 12.97 -5.54 14.74
C THR A 279 11.87 -5.15 13.73
N SER A 280 12.27 -4.69 12.55
CA SER A 280 11.31 -4.36 11.49
C SER A 280 10.60 -5.60 10.95
N LEU A 281 11.31 -6.73 10.80
CA LEU A 281 10.67 -7.96 10.33
C LEU A 281 9.62 -8.48 11.31
N ALA A 282 9.92 -8.49 12.61
CA ALA A 282 8.96 -8.90 13.64
C ALA A 282 7.70 -8.01 13.61
N ALA A 283 7.88 -6.70 13.50
CA ALA A 283 6.78 -5.76 13.41
C ALA A 283 5.97 -5.92 12.10
N LEU A 284 6.63 -6.22 10.97
CA LEU A 284 5.95 -6.51 9.71
C LEU A 284 5.12 -7.79 9.82
N GLY A 285 5.69 -8.86 10.40
CA GLY A 285 4.98 -10.10 10.65
C GLY A 285 3.73 -9.87 11.47
N ALA A 286 3.84 -9.16 12.60
CA ALA A 286 2.71 -8.85 13.46
C ALA A 286 1.64 -7.96 12.79
N GLY A 287 2.03 -7.03 11.90
CA GLY A 287 1.10 -6.25 11.08
C GLY A 287 0.32 -7.13 10.09
N LEU A 288 0.97 -8.11 9.48
CA LEU A 288 0.31 -9.09 8.61
C LEU A 288 -0.59 -10.06 9.42
N GLU A 289 -0.13 -10.52 10.58
CA GLU A 289 -0.93 -11.37 11.49
C GLU A 289 -2.17 -10.65 12.02
N TYR A 290 -2.10 -9.32 12.22
CA TYR A 290 -3.28 -8.53 12.53
C TYR A 290 -4.39 -8.70 11.46
N LEU A 291 -4.02 -8.73 10.16
CA LEU A 291 -4.99 -8.95 9.08
C LEU A 291 -5.59 -10.37 9.12
N LEU A 292 -4.81 -11.39 9.50
CA LEU A 292 -5.34 -12.75 9.72
C LEU A 292 -6.33 -12.78 10.88
N GLY A 293 -6.01 -12.11 11.98
CA GLY A 293 -6.93 -11.96 13.10
C GLY A 293 -8.21 -11.19 12.74
N LEU A 294 -8.09 -10.18 11.87
CA LEU A 294 -9.24 -9.45 11.35
C LEU A 294 -10.14 -10.35 10.49
N ALA A 295 -9.57 -11.26 9.70
CA ALA A 295 -10.33 -12.25 8.95
C ALA A 295 -11.19 -13.13 9.88
N ASP A 296 -10.59 -13.60 10.97
CA ASP A 296 -11.29 -14.44 11.95
C ASP A 296 -12.46 -13.69 12.61
N LEU A 297 -12.29 -12.40 12.91
CA LEU A 297 -13.37 -11.57 13.45
C LEU A 297 -14.50 -11.35 12.44
N VAL A 298 -14.14 -11.05 11.19
CA VAL A 298 -15.12 -10.84 10.10
C VAL A 298 -15.91 -12.12 9.85
N ALA A 299 -15.27 -13.28 9.87
CA ALA A 299 -15.92 -14.58 9.73
C ALA A 299 -16.89 -14.82 10.90
N CYS A 300 -16.42 -14.62 12.15
CA CYS A 300 -17.23 -14.78 13.35
C CYS A 300 -18.44 -13.84 13.36
N GLU A 301 -18.28 -12.58 12.95
CA GLU A 301 -19.40 -11.64 12.89
C GLU A 301 -20.44 -12.06 11.85
N ARG A 302 -20.03 -12.54 10.69
CA ARG A 302 -20.94 -13.10 9.67
C ARG A 302 -21.71 -14.32 10.18
N ASP A 303 -21.05 -15.19 10.94
CA ASP A 303 -21.67 -16.38 11.54
C ASP A 303 -22.56 -16.03 12.74
N SER A 304 -22.26 -14.99 13.49
CA SER A 304 -23.05 -14.54 14.66
C SER A 304 -24.46 -14.08 14.29
N HIS A 305 -24.64 -13.56 13.08
CA HIS A 305 -25.97 -13.29 12.52
C HIS A 305 -26.82 -14.57 12.36
N GLN A 306 -26.19 -15.74 12.29
CA GLN A 306 -26.86 -17.05 12.20
C GLN A 306 -27.03 -17.72 13.57
N THR A 307 -26.14 -17.49 14.55
CA THR A 307 -26.03 -18.26 15.79
C THR A 307 -26.21 -17.47 17.08
N GLY A 308 -26.18 -16.14 17.06
CA GLY A 308 -26.38 -15.26 18.24
C GLY A 308 -25.20 -15.18 19.23
N ALA A 309 -24.03 -15.76 18.91
CA ALA A 309 -22.83 -15.72 19.77
C ALA A 309 -21.87 -14.61 19.29
N GLY A 310 -21.56 -13.66 20.15
CA GLY A 310 -20.71 -12.50 19.82
C GLY A 310 -19.22 -12.85 19.64
N PRO A 311 -18.46 -12.02 18.88
CA PRO A 311 -17.04 -12.24 18.59
C PRO A 311 -16.15 -12.00 19.80
N VAL A 312 -15.11 -12.83 19.99
CA VAL A 312 -14.12 -12.71 21.06
C VAL A 312 -12.71 -12.62 20.47
N TRP A 313 -12.03 -11.49 20.68
CA TRP A 313 -10.56 -11.39 20.57
C TRP A 313 -9.95 -12.19 21.71
N GLY A 314 -9.07 -13.11 21.38
CA GLY A 314 -8.24 -13.72 22.39
C GLY A 314 -7.99 -15.20 22.23
N ARG A 315 -7.11 -15.54 21.31
CA ARG A 315 -6.12 -16.60 21.59
C ARG A 315 -4.74 -16.04 21.25
N SER A 316 -3.89 -16.02 22.27
CA SER A 316 -2.48 -15.64 22.19
C SER A 316 -1.78 -16.35 21.02
N LEU A 317 -1.26 -15.59 20.07
CA LEU A 317 -0.47 -16.05 18.93
C LEU A 317 1.00 -16.34 19.30
N THR A 318 1.31 -16.50 20.59
CA THR A 318 2.69 -16.67 21.08
C THR A 318 3.23 -18.09 21.04
N SER A 319 2.55 -19.07 20.41
CA SER A 319 2.97 -20.49 20.44
C SER A 319 2.85 -21.25 19.13
N ALA A 320 2.93 -20.60 17.96
CA ALA A 320 3.03 -21.32 16.71
C ALA A 320 4.49 -21.72 16.44
N GLY A 321 4.82 -22.98 16.70
CA GLY A 321 6.00 -23.62 16.12
C GLY A 321 5.92 -23.65 14.59
N PRO A 322 6.98 -24.09 13.88
CA PRO A 322 7.03 -24.12 12.42
C PRO A 322 6.02 -25.15 11.88
N GLU A 323 4.74 -24.78 11.81
CA GLU A 323 3.75 -25.54 11.07
C GLU A 323 3.90 -25.26 9.59
N ALA A 324 3.82 -26.33 8.79
CA ALA A 324 3.76 -26.28 7.33
C ALA A 324 2.74 -25.24 6.88
N ALA A 325 3.04 -24.52 5.78
CA ALA A 325 2.19 -23.50 5.18
C ALA A 325 0.71 -23.88 5.31
N ASN A 326 0.00 -23.15 6.17
CA ASN A 326 -1.43 -23.41 6.37
C ASN A 326 -2.16 -22.96 5.10
N PRO A 327 -2.71 -23.84 4.27
CA PRO A 327 -3.36 -23.47 3.00
C PRO A 327 -4.52 -22.49 3.18
N ASP A 328 -4.96 -22.27 4.42
CA ASP A 328 -6.04 -21.38 4.78
C ASP A 328 -5.62 -19.89 4.95
N ARG A 329 -4.32 -19.58 5.15
CA ARG A 329 -3.88 -18.20 5.41
C ARG A 329 -4.06 -17.26 4.20
N SER A 330 -3.79 -17.70 2.99
CA SER A 330 -4.07 -16.91 1.78
C SER A 330 -5.57 -16.60 1.64
N SER A 331 -6.43 -17.56 1.96
CA SER A 331 -7.89 -17.36 2.00
C SER A 331 -8.30 -16.36 3.07
N LYS A 332 -7.67 -16.41 4.27
CA LYS A 332 -7.91 -15.42 5.34
C LYS A 332 -7.46 -14.02 4.93
N PHE A 333 -6.29 -13.86 4.32
CA PHE A 333 -5.87 -12.57 3.78
C PHE A 333 -6.88 -12.03 2.77
N ARG A 334 -7.36 -12.89 1.86
CA ARG A 334 -8.39 -12.49 0.88
C ARG A 334 -9.68 -12.06 1.57
N LEU A 335 -10.13 -12.77 2.60
CA LEU A 335 -11.33 -12.42 3.37
C LEU A 335 -11.18 -11.04 4.06
N ALA A 336 -10.08 -10.82 4.79
CA ALA A 336 -9.81 -9.54 5.46
C ALA A 336 -9.73 -8.39 4.47
N MET A 337 -8.95 -8.55 3.38
CA MET A 337 -8.72 -7.49 2.40
C MET A 337 -9.97 -7.17 1.58
N ASN A 338 -10.84 -8.16 1.29
CA ASN A 338 -12.14 -7.91 0.69
C ASN A 338 -13.05 -7.12 1.64
N ALA A 339 -13.12 -7.52 2.92
CA ALA A 339 -13.93 -6.81 3.90
C ALA A 339 -13.46 -5.35 4.07
N ILE A 340 -12.15 -5.12 4.09
CA ILE A 340 -11.57 -3.76 4.11
C ILE A 340 -12.00 -2.99 2.85
N ALA A 341 -11.81 -3.54 1.66
CA ALA A 341 -12.14 -2.86 0.40
C ALA A 341 -13.63 -2.52 0.29
N GLU A 342 -14.52 -3.43 0.68
CA GLU A 342 -15.98 -3.22 0.69
C GLU A 342 -16.36 -2.09 1.68
N TYR A 343 -15.82 -2.14 2.90
CA TYR A 343 -16.06 -1.14 3.93
C TYR A 343 -15.57 0.26 3.52
N GLU A 344 -14.34 0.34 3.03
CA GLU A 344 -13.72 1.58 2.58
C GLU A 344 -14.37 2.15 1.32
N THR A 345 -14.98 1.30 0.47
CA THR A 345 -15.84 1.74 -0.64
C THR A 345 -17.08 2.46 -0.11
N GLY A 346 -17.67 1.96 0.99
CA GLY A 346 -18.75 2.63 1.71
C GLY A 346 -18.34 4.00 2.25
N LEU A 347 -17.20 4.08 2.96
CA LEU A 347 -16.65 5.34 3.43
C LEU A 347 -16.37 6.31 2.28
N SER A 348 -15.77 5.81 1.20
CA SER A 348 -15.48 6.63 0.01
C SER A 348 -16.74 7.20 -0.62
N ARG A 349 -17.80 6.40 -0.70
CA ARG A 349 -19.09 6.85 -1.23
C ARG A 349 -19.66 7.98 -0.36
N SER A 350 -19.68 7.81 0.97
CA SER A 350 -20.18 8.82 1.90
C SER A 350 -19.39 10.14 1.82
N VAL A 351 -18.06 10.08 1.70
CA VAL A 351 -17.24 11.27 1.51
C VAL A 351 -17.59 11.98 0.20
N LEU A 352 -17.71 11.23 -0.91
CA LEU A 352 -18.03 11.79 -2.22
C LEU A 352 -19.45 12.37 -2.27
N GLU A 353 -20.42 11.75 -1.61
CA GLU A 353 -21.78 12.28 -1.43
C GLU A 353 -21.75 13.61 -0.66
N GLY A 354 -20.96 13.68 0.42
CA GLY A 354 -20.77 14.91 1.17
C GLY A 354 -20.12 16.02 0.34
N PHE A 355 -19.13 15.71 -0.47
CA PHE A 355 -18.48 16.69 -1.36
C PHE A 355 -19.42 17.28 -2.41
N ARG A 356 -20.45 16.58 -2.85
CA ARG A 356 -21.47 17.10 -3.76
C ARG A 356 -22.29 18.25 -3.19
N ASN A 357 -22.34 18.37 -1.86
CA ASN A 357 -23.05 19.44 -1.17
C ASN A 357 -22.23 20.74 -1.12
N PHE A 358 -20.96 20.71 -1.52
CA PHE A 358 -20.11 21.88 -1.53
C PHE A 358 -20.26 22.66 -2.85
N ASP A 359 -20.13 23.99 -2.78
CA ASP A 359 -20.10 24.83 -3.97
C ASP A 359 -18.91 24.47 -4.87
N PRO A 360 -19.14 24.06 -6.15
CA PRO A 360 -18.06 23.72 -7.08
C PRO A 360 -17.11 24.90 -7.39
N GLY A 361 -17.54 26.13 -7.17
CA GLY A 361 -16.68 27.32 -7.27
C GLY A 361 -15.71 27.47 -6.09
N ARG A 362 -15.99 26.80 -4.96
CA ARG A 362 -15.17 26.88 -3.74
C ARG A 362 -14.43 25.60 -3.39
N PHE A 363 -14.87 24.46 -3.89
CA PHE A 363 -14.28 23.15 -3.60
C PHE A 363 -14.10 22.32 -4.87
N ARG A 364 -12.95 21.71 -5.01
CA ARG A 364 -12.65 20.79 -6.10
C ARG A 364 -11.98 19.53 -5.57
N VAL A 365 -12.54 18.37 -5.92
CA VAL A 365 -11.91 17.06 -5.70
C VAL A 365 -11.27 16.56 -6.99
N PHE A 366 -10.15 15.85 -6.89
CA PHE A 366 -9.43 15.25 -8.00
C PHE A 366 -9.53 13.72 -7.95
N GLY A 367 -9.36 13.08 -9.10
CA GLY A 367 -9.58 11.66 -9.28
C GLY A 367 -11.06 11.34 -9.47
N ILE A 368 -11.44 10.10 -9.16
CA ILE A 368 -12.83 9.66 -9.28
C ILE A 368 -13.68 10.40 -8.25
N SER A 369 -14.65 11.17 -8.71
CA SER A 369 -15.51 12.05 -7.90
C SER A 369 -16.96 11.58 -7.81
N GLU A 370 -17.39 10.63 -8.66
CA GLU A 370 -18.76 10.11 -8.65
C GLU A 370 -18.93 9.05 -7.55
N PRO A 371 -19.92 9.22 -6.62
CA PRO A 371 -20.19 8.23 -5.57
C PRO A 371 -20.51 6.82 -6.09
N SER A 372 -21.16 6.71 -7.26
CA SER A 372 -21.45 5.43 -7.91
C SER A 372 -20.19 4.66 -8.35
N ARG A 373 -19.06 5.35 -8.48
CA ARG A 373 -17.76 4.80 -8.87
C ARG A 373 -16.79 4.71 -7.69
N ALA A 374 -17.28 4.77 -6.45
CA ALA A 374 -16.44 4.70 -5.25
C ALA A 374 -15.58 3.42 -5.18
N GLY A 375 -16.03 2.31 -5.79
CA GLY A 375 -15.24 1.07 -5.90
C GLY A 375 -14.04 1.12 -6.86
N GLU A 376 -13.88 2.21 -7.62
CA GLU A 376 -12.74 2.42 -8.51
C GLU A 376 -11.63 3.27 -7.85
N ARG A 377 -11.73 3.46 -6.54
CA ARG A 377 -10.74 4.21 -5.74
C ARG A 377 -10.56 3.61 -4.35
N VAL A 378 -9.45 3.94 -3.72
CA VAL A 378 -9.25 3.79 -2.28
C VAL A 378 -9.68 5.08 -1.56
N PRO A 379 -9.90 5.09 -0.23
CA PRO A 379 -10.42 6.25 0.51
C PRO A 379 -9.37 7.37 0.70
N THR A 380 -8.70 7.73 -0.38
CA THR A 380 -7.71 8.83 -0.46
C THR A 380 -8.22 9.91 -1.39
N PHE A 381 -8.41 11.13 -0.87
CA PHE A 381 -9.04 12.24 -1.57
C PHE A 381 -8.07 13.40 -1.69
N ALA A 382 -7.69 13.72 -2.92
CA ALA A 382 -6.99 14.95 -3.27
C ALA A 382 -8.02 16.05 -3.52
N PHE A 383 -7.83 17.24 -2.95
CA PHE A 383 -8.77 18.35 -3.09
C PHE A 383 -8.12 19.72 -2.92
N ASP A 384 -8.83 20.74 -3.40
CA ASP A 384 -8.53 22.15 -3.19
C ASP A 384 -9.72 22.88 -2.58
N VAL A 385 -9.42 23.92 -1.81
CA VAL A 385 -10.38 24.91 -1.33
C VAL A 385 -10.02 26.26 -1.97
N ALA A 386 -10.92 26.84 -2.74
CA ALA A 386 -10.66 28.09 -3.46
C ALA A 386 -10.33 29.24 -2.48
N GLY A 387 -9.32 30.00 -2.82
CA GLY A 387 -8.83 31.09 -1.97
C GLY A 387 -7.94 30.67 -0.81
N LEU A 388 -7.75 29.35 -0.58
CA LEU A 388 -6.83 28.82 0.43
C LEU A 388 -5.78 27.92 -0.24
N GLY A 389 -4.51 28.14 0.06
CA GLY A 389 -3.44 27.22 -0.32
C GLY A 389 -3.54 25.90 0.48
N ALA A 390 -2.94 24.83 -0.05
CA ALA A 390 -3.00 23.51 0.58
C ALA A 390 -2.46 23.52 2.03
N THR A 391 -1.36 24.20 2.28
CA THR A 391 -0.76 24.31 3.63
C THR A 391 -1.66 25.06 4.61
N GLU A 392 -2.29 26.15 4.16
CA GLU A 392 -3.22 26.91 5.01
C GLU A 392 -4.49 26.12 5.29
N THR A 393 -5.01 25.40 4.31
CA THR A 393 -6.16 24.48 4.49
C THR A 393 -5.85 23.42 5.55
N LYS A 394 -4.70 22.74 5.44
CA LYS A 394 -4.24 21.75 6.42
C LYS A 394 -4.10 22.35 7.81
N LYS A 395 -3.47 23.55 7.91
CA LYS A 395 -3.27 24.25 9.18
C LYS A 395 -4.61 24.53 9.87
N ARG A 396 -5.58 25.09 9.16
CA ARG A 396 -6.91 25.39 9.73
C ARG A 396 -7.69 24.14 10.13
N LEU A 397 -7.66 23.08 9.32
CA LEU A 397 -8.29 21.81 9.71
C LEU A 397 -7.69 21.23 11.01
N TRP A 398 -6.37 21.39 11.19
CA TRP A 398 -5.72 20.99 12.42
C TRP A 398 -6.11 21.90 13.60
N GLU A 399 -5.96 23.23 13.47
CA GLU A 399 -6.17 24.18 14.55
C GLU A 399 -7.65 24.28 14.98
N ASP A 400 -8.57 24.26 14.01
CA ASP A 400 -10.01 24.45 14.29
C ASP A 400 -10.74 23.13 14.64
N ALA A 401 -10.22 21.96 14.23
CA ALA A 401 -10.95 20.70 14.36
C ALA A 401 -10.08 19.47 14.75
N GLY A 402 -8.77 19.63 14.94
CA GLY A 402 -7.87 18.51 15.25
C GLY A 402 -7.75 17.50 14.11
N ILE A 403 -8.03 17.88 12.86
CA ILE A 403 -8.02 16.97 11.71
C ILE A 403 -6.65 17.03 11.03
N GLN A 404 -5.96 15.91 11.06
CA GLN A 404 -4.63 15.74 10.46
C GLN A 404 -4.73 15.20 9.03
N ILE A 405 -4.43 16.06 8.03
CA ILE A 405 -4.32 15.69 6.61
C ILE A 405 -2.90 15.95 6.10
N ALA A 406 -2.60 15.57 4.85
CA ALA A 406 -1.37 15.95 4.14
C ALA A 406 -1.60 17.14 3.19
N ASP A 407 -0.51 17.84 2.88
CA ASP A 407 -0.41 18.88 1.85
C ASP A 407 0.84 18.70 1.00
N GLY A 408 0.90 19.33 -0.17
CA GLY A 408 2.05 19.33 -1.05
C GLY A 408 1.93 18.41 -2.28
N ASN A 409 3.06 17.96 -2.81
CA ASN A 409 3.08 17.13 -4.03
C ASN A 409 2.98 15.62 -3.78
N HIS A 410 2.99 15.17 -2.53
CA HIS A 410 2.85 13.78 -2.12
C HIS A 410 3.86 12.81 -2.78
N TYR A 411 5.01 13.30 -3.23
CA TYR A 411 5.96 12.56 -4.10
C TYR A 411 5.36 12.08 -5.43
N SER A 412 4.20 12.64 -5.85
CA SER A 412 3.54 12.46 -7.16
C SER A 412 3.56 13.80 -7.92
N ALA A 413 4.75 14.40 -8.02
CA ALA A 413 4.92 15.76 -8.54
C ALA A 413 4.37 15.92 -9.97
N ALA A 414 4.39 14.88 -10.79
CA ALA A 414 3.86 14.92 -12.14
C ALA A 414 2.33 15.08 -12.14
N VAL A 415 1.61 14.30 -11.32
CA VAL A 415 0.16 14.43 -11.14
C VAL A 415 -0.20 15.85 -10.74
N VAL A 416 0.45 16.37 -9.70
CA VAL A 416 0.13 17.69 -9.14
C VAL A 416 0.37 18.80 -10.15
N ARG A 417 1.46 18.74 -10.93
CA ARG A 417 1.71 19.68 -12.04
C ARG A 417 0.65 19.58 -13.14
N HIS A 418 0.28 18.34 -13.52
CA HIS A 418 -0.74 18.10 -14.55
C HIS A 418 -2.10 18.67 -14.13
N LEU A 419 -2.46 18.56 -12.86
CA LEU A 419 -3.68 19.15 -12.29
C LEU A 419 -3.62 20.70 -12.20
N GLY A 420 -2.53 21.32 -12.62
CA GLY A 420 -2.34 22.78 -12.55
C GLY A 420 -2.13 23.30 -11.13
N ARG A 421 -1.56 22.47 -10.26
CA ARG A 421 -1.34 22.78 -8.83
C ARG A 421 0.13 22.61 -8.42
N PRO A 422 1.09 23.31 -9.06
CA PRO A 422 2.52 23.15 -8.79
C PRO A 422 2.89 23.39 -7.33
N GLU A 423 2.12 24.21 -6.61
CA GLU A 423 2.30 24.52 -5.18
C GLU A 423 1.82 23.38 -4.25
N GLY A 424 1.15 22.36 -4.80
CA GLY A 424 0.61 21.24 -4.03
C GLY A 424 -0.91 21.24 -3.88
N ILE A 425 -1.42 20.12 -3.39
CA ILE A 425 -2.84 19.89 -3.10
C ILE A 425 -3.02 19.34 -1.69
N CYS A 426 -4.22 19.48 -1.12
CA CYS A 426 -4.61 18.77 0.09
C CYS A 426 -4.88 17.30 -0.22
N ARG A 427 -4.57 16.43 0.75
CA ARG A 427 -4.91 15.00 0.66
C ARG A 427 -5.39 14.48 2.01
N ALA A 428 -6.67 14.09 2.08
CA ALA A 428 -7.23 13.33 3.19
C ALA A 428 -7.28 11.85 2.81
N SER A 429 -6.84 10.97 3.71
CA SER A 429 -6.82 9.52 3.47
C SER A 429 -7.31 8.79 4.72
N PHE A 430 -8.37 8.02 4.55
CA PHE A 430 -8.98 7.18 5.57
C PHE A 430 -8.42 5.75 5.51
N ALA A 431 -8.77 4.93 6.49
CA ALA A 431 -8.54 3.50 6.49
C ALA A 431 -9.69 2.77 7.19
N HIS A 432 -9.66 1.44 7.21
CA HIS A 432 -10.71 0.60 7.80
C HIS A 432 -10.94 0.82 9.31
N TYR A 433 -10.05 1.49 10.02
CA TYR A 433 -10.24 1.90 11.41
C TYR A 433 -11.03 3.23 11.55
N ASP A 434 -11.33 3.94 10.46
CA ASP A 434 -12.22 5.10 10.46
C ASP A 434 -13.69 4.65 10.35
N ASN A 435 -14.61 5.57 10.59
CA ASN A 435 -16.06 5.30 10.55
C ASN A 435 -16.83 6.50 9.99
N LEU A 436 -18.14 6.33 9.82
CA LEU A 436 -19.02 7.38 9.31
C LEU A 436 -18.98 8.65 10.15
N GLY A 437 -18.87 8.52 11.48
CA GLY A 437 -18.71 9.68 12.37
C GLY A 437 -17.41 10.45 12.12
N THR A 438 -16.33 9.78 11.64
CA THR A 438 -15.10 10.44 11.20
C THR A 438 -15.35 11.19 9.89
N VAL A 439 -16.10 10.61 8.96
CA VAL A 439 -16.51 11.25 7.70
C VAL A 439 -17.32 12.52 7.96
N ASP A 440 -18.34 12.43 8.81
CA ASP A 440 -19.21 13.57 9.15
C ASP A 440 -18.41 14.75 9.72
N ARG A 441 -17.54 14.48 10.70
CA ARG A 441 -16.68 15.51 11.30
C ARG A 441 -15.73 16.15 10.30
N PHE A 442 -15.20 15.38 9.36
CA PHE A 442 -14.35 15.91 8.29
C PHE A 442 -15.14 16.83 7.36
N LEU A 443 -16.32 16.40 6.90
CA LEU A 443 -17.19 17.20 6.02
C LEU A 443 -17.68 18.48 6.68
N GLU A 444 -18.09 18.40 7.96
CA GLU A 444 -18.46 19.58 8.74
C GLU A 444 -17.30 20.59 8.89
N ALA A 445 -16.09 20.11 9.15
CA ALA A 445 -14.92 20.98 9.28
C ALA A 445 -14.58 21.68 7.96
N LEU A 446 -14.64 20.95 6.83
CA LEU A 446 -14.49 21.54 5.50
C LEU A 446 -15.60 22.56 5.19
N GLY A 447 -16.85 22.26 5.50
CA GLY A 447 -17.97 23.18 5.32
C GLY A 447 -17.78 24.48 6.10
N ARG A 448 -17.36 24.40 7.37
CA ARG A 448 -17.05 25.58 8.20
C ARG A 448 -15.89 26.40 7.60
N LEU A 449 -14.88 25.73 7.08
CA LEU A 449 -13.72 26.41 6.47
C LEU A 449 -14.08 27.17 5.20
N MET A 450 -15.02 26.66 4.41
CA MET A 450 -15.48 27.33 3.19
C MET A 450 -16.47 28.49 3.47
N ASN A 451 -17.11 28.51 4.63
CA ASN A 451 -18.04 29.58 4.99
C ASN A 451 -17.39 30.76 5.72
N LYS A 452 -16.11 30.67 6.04
CA LYS A 452 -15.27 31.76 6.55
C LYS A 452 -14.60 32.52 5.38
#